data_99e44da2a5c885f553510260dba353d2
#
_entry.id   99e44da2a5c885f553510260dba353d2
#
_cell.length_a   1.000
_cell.length_b   1.000
_cell.length_c   1.000
_cell.angle_alpha   90.00
_cell.angle_beta   90.00
_cell.angle_gamma   90.00
#
_symmetry.space_group_name_H-M   'P 1'
#
loop_
_entity.id
_entity.type
_entity.pdbx_description
1 polymer ?
#
loop_
_entity_poly.entity_id
_entity_poly.type
_entity_poly.pdbx_seq_one_letter_code
_entity_poly.pdbx_strand_id
1 'polypeptide(L)'
;MPFNKETSKERIPSPETLPPLEKKKKELSQAQPEKKAEERHPLSGSIFPLQEKEDAEKAEISKEIEDILTQDLEPFYQVLPSKKKELFDRKKEQTIIAIEKTLSSTKIIAQKILNLVKGLLKMLPGLNRFFLEKESKIKTDKILSLAKKNEQIQL
;
A
#
# COMPACT_ATOMS: atom_id res chain seq x y z
N MET A 1 -45.59 45.98 23.49
CA MET A 1 -45.57 44.59 23.81
C MET A 1 -46.80 43.91 23.30
N PRO A 2 -46.77 43.13 22.25
CA PRO A 2 -47.26 41.76 22.43
C PRO A 2 -46.48 40.74 21.64
N PHE A 3 -46.33 39.61 22.26
CA PHE A 3 -46.02 38.30 21.75
C PHE A 3 -46.78 37.97 20.47
N ASN A 4 -46.10 37.44 19.45
CA ASN A 4 -46.78 36.60 18.49
C ASN A 4 -46.01 35.28 18.31
N LYS A 5 -46.63 34.28 18.91
CA LYS A 5 -46.43 32.86 18.67
C LYS A 5 -47.02 32.53 17.30
N GLU A 6 -46.22 32.00 16.41
CA GLU A 6 -46.76 31.16 15.36
C GLU A 6 -45.88 29.96 15.17
N THR A 7 -46.40 28.90 15.71
CA THR A 7 -46.12 27.50 15.40
C THR A 7 -46.43 27.23 13.94
N SER A 8 -45.46 26.81 13.19
CA SER A 8 -45.67 26.09 11.92
C SER A 8 -45.02 24.75 11.99
N LYS A 9 -45.87 23.83 12.30
CA LYS A 9 -45.96 22.41 12.02
C LYS A 9 -44.95 21.88 10.99
N GLU A 10 -44.16 20.97 11.52
CA GLU A 10 -43.60 19.81 10.88
C GLU A 10 -44.49 19.21 9.80
N ARG A 11 -43.92 18.96 8.64
CA ARG A 11 -44.36 17.89 7.77
C ARG A 11 -43.16 17.03 7.44
N ILE A 12 -43.15 15.93 8.14
CA ILE A 12 -42.37 14.74 7.80
C ILE A 12 -43.04 14.09 6.61
N PRO A 13 -42.39 13.86 5.49
CA PRO A 13 -42.86 12.90 4.51
C PRO A 13 -42.34 11.51 4.89
N SER A 14 -43.31 10.65 5.11
CA SER A 14 -43.16 9.20 5.30
C SER A 14 -42.48 8.51 4.13
N PRO A 15 -41.85 7.38 4.41
CA PRO A 15 -41.16 6.60 3.37
C PRO A 15 -42.17 5.78 2.56
N GLU A 16 -42.24 6.05 1.28
CA GLU A 16 -42.94 5.18 0.35
C GLU A 16 -41.98 4.27 -0.41
N THR A 17 -42.13 3.03 -0.07
CA THR A 17 -42.33 1.88 -0.93
C THR A 17 -41.18 1.48 -1.87
N LEU A 18 -40.47 0.49 -1.43
CA LEU A 18 -39.67 -0.42 -2.25
C LEU A 18 -40.58 -1.26 -3.15
N PRO A 19 -40.32 -1.38 -4.43
CA PRO A 19 -40.98 -2.39 -5.26
C PRO A 19 -40.36 -3.77 -5.07
N PRO A 20 -41.15 -4.83 -5.21
CA PRO A 20 -40.77 -6.19 -4.83
C PRO A 20 -39.92 -6.88 -5.87
N LEU A 21 -39.03 -7.70 -5.31
CA LEU A 21 -38.25 -8.73 -6.01
C LEU A 21 -39.13 -9.65 -6.82
N GLU A 22 -39.02 -9.62 -8.11
CA GLU A 22 -39.48 -10.74 -8.95
C GLU A 22 -38.35 -11.73 -9.22
N LYS A 23 -38.58 -12.89 -8.61
CA LYS A 23 -37.88 -14.12 -8.88
C LYS A 23 -38.21 -14.57 -10.31
N LYS A 24 -37.21 -14.70 -11.16
CA LYS A 24 -37.31 -15.65 -12.31
C LYS A 24 -36.23 -16.72 -12.16
N LYS A 25 -36.70 -17.84 -11.62
CA LYS A 25 -36.16 -19.17 -11.88
C LYS A 25 -36.40 -19.54 -13.34
N LYS A 26 -35.36 -20.01 -14.00
CA LYS A 26 -35.36 -21.06 -15.02
C LYS A 26 -33.93 -21.57 -15.04
N GLU A 27 -33.69 -22.70 -14.45
CA GLU A 27 -33.78 -24.07 -14.96
C GLU A 27 -32.83 -24.34 -16.12
N LEU A 28 -31.82 -25.06 -15.77
CA LEU A 28 -31.34 -26.35 -16.27
C LEU A 28 -31.10 -26.43 -17.79
N SER A 29 -29.86 -26.56 -18.17
CA SER A 29 -29.51 -27.62 -19.13
C SER A 29 -28.03 -27.99 -18.95
N GLN A 30 -27.85 -29.24 -18.59
CA GLN A 30 -26.61 -30.00 -18.62
C GLN A 30 -26.15 -30.18 -20.07
N ALA A 31 -24.87 -30.01 -20.32
CA ALA A 31 -24.14 -30.84 -21.27
C ALA A 31 -22.64 -30.69 -21.02
N GLN A 32 -22.03 -31.65 -20.36
CA GLN A 32 -20.71 -32.10 -20.75
C GLN A 32 -20.85 -33.02 -21.96
N PRO A 33 -19.87 -33.04 -22.87
CA PRO A 33 -18.90 -34.12 -22.84
C PRO A 33 -17.46 -33.72 -23.18
N GLU A 34 -16.57 -34.30 -22.42
CA GLU A 34 -15.44 -35.16 -22.78
C GLU A 34 -14.45 -34.74 -23.88
N LYS A 35 -13.20 -34.69 -23.37
CA LYS A 35 -11.97 -35.21 -24.00
C LYS A 35 -11.56 -34.70 -25.38
N LYS A 36 -10.47 -33.93 -25.34
CA LYS A 36 -9.28 -34.31 -26.10
C LYS A 36 -8.04 -33.71 -25.48
N ALA A 37 -7.24 -34.60 -24.90
CA ALA A 37 -5.85 -34.40 -24.67
C ALA A 37 -5.15 -34.18 -26.01
N GLU A 38 -4.55 -33.04 -26.18
CA GLU A 38 -3.49 -32.86 -27.18
C GLU A 38 -2.29 -32.27 -26.47
N GLU A 39 -1.36 -33.18 -26.26
CA GLU A 39 0.02 -32.90 -25.97
C GLU A 39 0.52 -31.80 -26.92
N ARG A 40 0.87 -30.66 -26.36
CA ARG A 40 1.78 -29.75 -27.04
C ARG A 40 2.98 -29.55 -26.15
N HIS A 41 4.07 -30.13 -26.60
CA HIS A 41 5.43 -29.99 -26.14
C HIS A 41 5.73 -28.59 -25.58
N PRO A 42 6.41 -28.51 -24.45
CA PRO A 42 7.06 -27.29 -24.05
C PRO A 42 8.21 -27.05 -25.02
N LEU A 43 8.05 -26.12 -25.92
CA LEU A 43 9.21 -25.49 -26.56
C LEU A 43 9.95 -24.75 -25.47
N SER A 44 10.92 -25.46 -24.91
CA SER A 44 12.06 -24.93 -24.22
C SER A 44 12.71 -23.87 -25.12
N GLY A 45 12.31 -22.64 -24.90
CA GLY A 45 12.96 -21.44 -25.40
C GLY A 45 13.43 -20.65 -24.19
N SER A 46 14.55 -21.06 -23.68
CA SER A 46 15.38 -20.36 -22.71
C SER A 46 15.69 -18.95 -23.22
N ILE A 47 14.88 -17.96 -22.82
CA ILE A 47 15.21 -16.54 -22.98
C ILE A 47 14.70 -15.79 -21.74
N PHE A 48 15.25 -16.06 -20.55
CA PHE A 48 15.05 -15.20 -19.39
C PHE A 48 16.23 -15.25 -18.40
N PRO A 49 17.44 -14.82 -18.77
CA PRO A 49 18.45 -14.53 -17.74
C PRO A 49 18.46 -13.07 -17.30
N LEU A 50 17.74 -12.16 -17.98
CA LEU A 50 17.78 -10.73 -17.65
C LEU A 50 16.72 -10.34 -16.62
N GLN A 51 15.56 -10.98 -16.62
CA GLN A 51 14.48 -10.67 -15.70
C GLN A 51 14.75 -11.15 -14.27
N GLU A 52 15.39 -12.31 -14.12
CA GLU A 52 15.74 -12.84 -12.79
C GLU A 52 16.78 -11.98 -12.06
N LYS A 53 17.66 -11.31 -12.78
CA LYS A 53 18.64 -10.38 -12.19
C LYS A 53 18.00 -9.07 -11.75
N GLU A 54 17.10 -8.51 -12.57
CA GLU A 54 16.38 -7.28 -12.22
C GLU A 54 15.43 -7.49 -11.02
N ASP A 55 14.80 -8.65 -10.94
CA ASP A 55 13.91 -8.98 -9.83
C ASP A 55 14.72 -9.25 -8.54
N ALA A 56 15.89 -9.85 -8.64
CA ALA A 56 16.79 -10.04 -7.50
C ALA A 56 17.37 -8.71 -6.98
N GLU A 57 17.82 -7.83 -7.86
CA GLU A 57 18.32 -6.50 -7.49
C GLU A 57 17.22 -5.63 -6.85
N LYS A 58 16.01 -5.69 -7.39
CA LYS A 58 14.84 -4.99 -6.78
C LYS A 58 14.53 -5.54 -5.39
N ALA A 59 14.58 -6.86 -5.22
CA ALA A 59 14.35 -7.49 -3.93
C ALA A 59 15.41 -7.09 -2.89
N GLU A 60 16.67 -6.94 -3.27
CA GLU A 60 17.73 -6.45 -2.40
C GLU A 60 17.51 -5.00 -1.99
N ILE A 61 17.17 -4.13 -2.95
CA ILE A 61 16.87 -2.71 -2.69
C ILE A 61 15.66 -2.60 -1.74
N SER A 62 14.60 -3.38 -1.98
CA SER A 62 13.42 -3.40 -1.12
C SER A 62 13.78 -3.76 0.31
N LYS A 63 14.61 -4.76 0.49
CA LYS A 63 15.08 -5.21 1.81
C LYS A 63 15.94 -4.16 2.50
N GLU A 64 16.87 -3.54 1.79
CA GLU A 64 17.69 -2.46 2.36
C GLU A 64 16.85 -1.24 2.77
N ILE A 65 15.82 -0.89 1.98
CA ILE A 65 14.86 0.15 2.34
C ILE A 65 14.08 -0.26 3.59
N GLU A 66 13.62 -1.50 3.67
CA GLU A 66 12.92 -2.03 4.85
C GLU A 66 13.79 -1.95 6.10
N ASP A 67 15.04 -2.38 6.02
CA ASP A 67 16.00 -2.32 7.12
C ASP A 67 16.22 -0.88 7.59
N ILE A 68 16.38 0.06 6.67
CA ILE A 68 16.49 1.48 6.99
C ILE A 68 15.22 2.00 7.68
N LEU A 69 14.04 1.61 7.19
CA LEU A 69 12.77 2.08 7.74
C LEU A 69 12.51 1.53 9.15
N THR A 70 12.89 0.29 9.42
CA THR A 70 12.63 -0.39 10.70
C THR A 70 13.73 -0.15 11.73
N GLN A 71 14.91 0.26 11.32
CA GLN A 71 16.02 0.57 12.21
C GLN A 71 15.58 1.53 13.34
N ASP A 72 15.94 1.22 14.56
CA ASP A 72 15.66 2.02 15.78
C ASP A 72 14.16 2.19 16.13
N LEU A 73 13.26 1.48 15.42
CA LEU A 73 11.81 1.53 15.68
C LEU A 73 11.28 0.36 16.51
N GLU A 74 12.10 -0.65 16.74
CA GLU A 74 11.71 -1.88 17.44
C GLU A 74 11.02 -1.62 18.80
N PRO A 75 11.52 -0.75 19.69
CA PRO A 75 10.87 -0.48 20.96
C PRO A 75 9.46 0.10 20.82
N PHE A 76 9.24 0.92 19.80
CA PHE A 76 7.95 1.54 19.51
C PHE A 76 6.97 0.58 18.85
N TYR A 77 7.50 -0.31 18.01
CA TYR A 77 6.70 -1.35 17.34
C TYR A 77 6.18 -2.39 18.33
N GLN A 78 7.00 -2.80 19.31
CA GLN A 78 6.61 -3.79 20.31
C GLN A 78 5.43 -3.34 21.18
N VAL A 79 5.34 -2.06 21.47
CA VAL A 79 4.25 -1.45 22.27
C VAL A 79 2.93 -1.35 21.50
N LEU A 80 2.93 -1.55 20.17
CA LEU A 80 1.73 -1.49 19.37
C LEU A 80 0.76 -2.64 19.66
N PRO A 81 -0.55 -2.36 19.78
CA PRO A 81 -1.58 -3.40 19.77
C PRO A 81 -1.57 -4.18 18.44
N SER A 82 -1.95 -5.46 18.46
CA SER A 82 -1.90 -6.36 17.29
C SER A 82 -2.54 -5.77 16.03
N LYS A 83 -3.72 -5.18 16.17
CA LYS A 83 -4.41 -4.51 15.04
C LYS A 83 -3.61 -3.33 14.45
N LYS A 84 -2.88 -2.59 15.28
CA LYS A 84 -2.05 -1.49 14.81
C LYS A 84 -0.73 -1.99 14.21
N LYS A 85 -0.21 -3.13 14.64
CA LYS A 85 0.93 -3.79 14.01
C LYS A 85 0.62 -4.16 12.58
N GLU A 86 -0.50 -4.81 12.33
CA GLU A 86 -0.94 -5.15 10.97
C GLU A 86 -1.09 -3.92 10.06
N LEU A 87 -1.68 -2.84 10.60
CA LEU A 87 -1.80 -1.59 9.84
C LEU A 87 -0.45 -0.95 9.56
N PHE A 88 0.47 -1.01 10.51
CA PHE A 88 1.83 -0.52 10.34
C PHE A 88 2.58 -1.32 9.29
N ASP A 89 2.51 -2.65 9.32
CA ASP A 89 3.17 -3.53 8.36
C ASP A 89 2.65 -3.30 6.94
N ARG A 90 1.33 -3.21 6.75
CA ARG A 90 0.74 -2.82 5.47
C ARG A 90 1.20 -1.44 5.00
N LYS A 91 1.28 -0.48 5.90
CA LYS A 91 1.75 0.86 5.58
C LYS A 91 3.24 0.87 5.25
N LYS A 92 4.03 0.06 5.94
CA LYS A 92 5.45 -0.14 5.66
C LYS A 92 5.65 -0.66 4.24
N GLU A 93 4.96 -1.73 3.84
CA GLU A 93 5.02 -2.28 2.49
C GLU A 93 4.63 -1.24 1.42
N GLN A 94 3.52 -0.54 1.62
CA GLN A 94 3.09 0.53 0.71
C GLN A 94 4.13 1.66 0.61
N THR A 95 4.81 1.95 1.71
CA THR A 95 5.85 2.98 1.76
C THR A 95 7.08 2.53 0.99
N ILE A 96 7.51 1.27 1.13
CA ILE A 96 8.62 0.67 0.37
C ILE A 96 8.34 0.77 -1.13
N ILE A 97 7.21 0.27 -1.59
CA ILE A 97 6.80 0.31 -3.00
C ILE A 97 6.77 1.76 -3.54
N ALA A 98 6.26 2.70 -2.76
CA ALA A 98 6.20 4.10 -3.16
C ALA A 98 7.60 4.76 -3.23
N ILE A 99 8.51 4.37 -2.36
CA ILE A 99 9.91 4.82 -2.38
C ILE A 99 10.60 4.25 -3.60
N GLU A 100 10.51 2.94 -3.87
CA GLU A 100 11.08 2.29 -5.05
C GLU A 100 10.62 2.95 -6.35
N LYS A 101 9.32 3.18 -6.46
CA LYS A 101 8.74 3.91 -7.60
C LYS A 101 9.30 5.33 -7.73
N THR A 102 9.63 5.97 -6.61
CA THR A 102 10.22 7.32 -6.63
C THR A 102 11.68 7.26 -7.01
N LEU A 103 12.41 6.23 -6.59
CA LEU A 103 13.81 6.00 -6.95
C LEU A 103 13.98 5.60 -8.41
N SER A 104 13.07 4.80 -8.95
CA SER A 104 13.05 4.40 -10.38
C SER A 104 12.58 5.53 -11.32
N SER A 105 12.16 6.65 -10.78
CA SER A 105 11.70 7.79 -11.56
C SER A 105 12.89 8.62 -12.02
N THR A 106 12.83 9.14 -13.24
CA THR A 106 13.88 10.01 -13.84
C THR A 106 14.22 11.22 -12.94
N LYS A 107 13.32 11.60 -12.05
CA LYS A 107 13.53 12.69 -11.09
C LYS A 107 13.24 12.21 -9.67
N ILE A 108 14.29 12.01 -8.91
CA ILE A 108 14.16 11.66 -7.48
C ILE A 108 13.77 12.91 -6.70
N ILE A 109 12.64 12.84 -6.01
CA ILE A 109 12.13 13.93 -5.18
C ILE A 109 12.33 13.55 -3.70
N ALA A 110 13.43 14.03 -3.11
CA ALA A 110 13.76 13.79 -1.70
C ALA A 110 12.63 14.17 -0.76
N GLN A 111 11.91 15.25 -1.04
CA GLN A 111 10.77 15.69 -0.24
C GLN A 111 9.62 14.68 -0.24
N LYS A 112 9.42 13.98 -1.36
CA LYS A 112 8.39 12.93 -1.45
C LYS A 112 8.75 11.74 -0.57
N ILE A 113 10.00 11.30 -0.61
CA ILE A 113 10.52 10.23 0.26
C ILE A 113 10.40 10.64 1.73
N LEU A 114 10.82 11.85 2.08
CA LEU A 114 10.69 12.38 3.44
C LEU A 114 9.24 12.33 3.95
N ASN A 115 8.28 12.72 3.12
CA ASN A 115 6.87 12.70 3.49
C ASN A 115 6.32 11.27 3.66
N LEU A 116 6.76 10.32 2.83
CA LEU A 116 6.41 8.90 2.95
C LEU A 116 6.94 8.32 4.27
N VAL A 117 8.21 8.54 4.56
CA VAL A 117 8.85 8.11 5.83
C VAL A 117 8.16 8.75 7.03
N LYS A 118 7.91 10.05 6.97
CA LYS A 118 7.20 10.79 8.03
C LYS A 118 5.79 10.25 8.27
N GLY A 119 5.08 9.88 7.21
CA GLY A 119 3.75 9.28 7.28
C GLY A 119 3.75 7.92 7.96
N LEU A 120 4.77 7.10 7.72
CA LEU A 120 4.96 5.80 8.38
C LEU A 120 5.28 5.98 9.87
N LEU A 121 6.24 6.82 10.20
CA LEU A 121 6.68 7.06 11.58
C LEU A 121 5.57 7.64 12.47
N LYS A 122 4.66 8.43 11.91
CA LYS A 122 3.51 8.97 12.64
C LYS A 122 2.54 7.90 13.17
N MET A 123 2.58 6.69 12.64
CA MET A 123 1.73 5.60 13.12
C MET A 123 2.21 5.01 14.45
N LEU A 124 3.46 5.26 14.82
CA LEU A 124 4.06 4.77 16.05
C LEU A 124 3.70 5.69 17.22
N PRO A 125 3.12 5.15 18.30
CA PRO A 125 2.84 5.93 19.51
C PRO A 125 4.12 6.24 20.27
N GLY A 126 4.14 7.36 20.98
CA GLY A 126 5.25 7.75 21.85
C GLY A 126 6.40 8.47 21.16
N LEU A 127 6.37 8.63 19.85
CA LEU A 127 7.34 9.43 19.13
C LEU A 127 7.06 10.92 19.34
N ASN A 128 8.04 11.63 19.93
CA ASN A 128 7.93 13.07 20.01
C ASN A 128 8.20 13.71 18.63
N ARG A 129 7.70 14.91 18.42
CA ARG A 129 7.80 15.62 17.15
C ARG A 129 9.24 15.82 16.67
N PHE A 130 10.14 16.13 17.58
CA PHE A 130 11.56 16.35 17.24
C PHE A 130 12.24 15.06 16.80
N PHE A 131 11.99 13.96 17.52
CA PHE A 131 12.49 12.64 17.15
C PHE A 131 11.95 12.23 15.78
N LEU A 132 10.66 12.40 15.53
CA LEU A 132 10.02 12.08 14.28
C LEU A 132 10.63 12.86 13.10
N GLU A 133 10.88 14.15 13.26
CA GLU A 133 11.50 14.98 12.22
C GLU A 133 12.96 14.59 11.98
N LYS A 134 13.72 14.35 13.03
CA LYS A 134 15.12 13.93 12.94
C LYS A 134 15.24 12.57 12.25
N GLU A 135 14.51 11.58 12.74
CA GLU A 135 14.51 10.23 12.16
C GLU A 135 14.05 10.21 10.71
N SER A 136 13.01 10.95 10.38
CA SER A 136 12.54 11.05 9.00
C SER A 136 13.62 11.57 8.05
N LYS A 137 14.40 12.55 8.47
CA LYS A 137 15.52 13.09 7.68
C LYS A 137 16.64 12.06 7.54
N ILE A 138 17.09 11.46 8.68
CA ILE A 138 18.16 10.47 8.68
C ILE A 138 17.82 9.29 7.76
N LYS A 139 16.61 8.74 7.87
CA LYS A 139 16.15 7.64 7.03
C LYS A 139 16.06 8.04 5.56
N THR A 140 15.56 9.23 5.28
CA THR A 140 15.52 9.77 3.91
C THR A 140 16.92 9.90 3.31
N ASP A 141 17.86 10.43 4.06
CA ASP A 141 19.25 10.60 3.59
C ASP A 141 19.93 9.25 3.35
N LYS A 142 19.68 8.24 4.21
CA LYS A 142 20.15 6.87 3.99
C LYS A 142 19.58 6.26 2.72
N ILE A 143 18.27 6.41 2.47
CA ILE A 143 17.61 5.91 1.26
C ILE A 143 18.16 6.60 0.00
N LEU A 144 18.38 7.90 0.04
CA LEU A 144 18.97 8.64 -1.08
C LEU A 144 20.43 8.22 -1.33
N SER A 145 21.19 7.92 -0.28
CA SER A 145 22.55 7.42 -0.41
C SER A 145 22.57 6.02 -1.01
N LEU A 146 21.62 5.17 -0.63
CA LEU A 146 21.43 3.85 -1.23
C LEU A 146 21.14 3.96 -2.73
N ALA A 147 20.24 4.84 -3.15
CA ALA A 147 19.92 5.05 -4.55
C ALA A 147 21.15 5.49 -5.36
N LYS A 148 21.93 6.42 -4.85
CA LYS A 148 23.17 6.88 -5.50
C LYS A 148 24.20 5.75 -5.64
N LYS A 149 24.32 4.89 -4.63
CA LYS A 149 25.21 3.74 -4.66
C LYS A 149 24.80 2.76 -5.78
N ASN A 150 23.52 2.51 -5.92
CA ASN A 150 22.99 1.59 -6.93
C ASN A 150 23.14 2.15 -8.36
N GLU A 151 22.95 3.46 -8.56
CA GLU A 151 23.21 4.10 -9.85
C GLU A 151 24.68 3.98 -10.28
N GLN A 152 25.63 4.01 -9.34
CA GLN A 152 27.06 3.86 -9.63
C GLN A 152 27.48 2.43 -9.97
N ILE A 153 26.71 1.43 -9.58
CA ILE A 153 26.97 0.02 -9.87
C ILE A 153 26.48 -0.36 -11.26
N GLN A 154 25.51 0.39 -11.81
CA GLN A 154 24.95 0.14 -13.15
C GLN A 154 25.73 0.79 -14.30
N LEU A 155 26.82 1.49 -14.01
CA LEU A 155 27.75 2.03 -14.99
C LEU A 155 28.99 1.15 -15.12
#